data_7ec53edfa69f3c922d8da4db19860d08
#
_entry.id   7ec53edfa69f3c922d8da4db19860d08
#
_cell.length_a   1.000
_cell.length_b   1.000
_cell.length_c   1.000
_cell.angle_alpha   90.00
_cell.angle_beta   90.00
_cell.angle_gamma   90.00
#
_symmetry.space_group_name_H-M   'P 1'
#
loop_
_entity.id
_entity.type
_entity.pdbx_description
1 polymer ?
#
loop_
_entity_poly.entity_id
_entity_poly.type
_entity_poly.pdbx_seq_one_letter_code
_entity_poly.pdbx_strand_id
1 'polypeptide(L)' 'MRLYRKYIAAVTPLADHILQVDFVSGSRLLLDMKPYLDKLRFRPLTDPAVWNSAVTNGIFVRFNNVELSH' A
#
# COMPACT_ATOMS: atom_id res chain seq x y z
N MET A 1 19.51 16.53 -0.39
CA MET A 1 18.89 15.62 -0.82
C MET A 1 17.56 15.85 -1.12
N ARG A 2 17.08 15.23 -1.94
CA ARG A 2 15.80 15.50 -2.33
C ARG A 2 14.86 14.67 -1.63
N LEU A 3 13.96 15.26 -1.00
CA LEU A 3 12.97 14.57 -0.27
C LEU A 3 11.79 14.18 -1.11
N TYR A 4 11.75 14.64 -2.35
CA TYR A 4 10.64 14.35 -3.19
C TYR A 4 10.86 13.20 -4.08
N ARG A 5 11.96 12.48 -3.92
CA ARG A 5 12.19 11.35 -4.76
C ARG A 5 11.14 10.33 -4.55
N LYS A 6 10.67 9.72 -5.61
CA LYS A 6 9.76 8.61 -5.52
C LYS A 6 10.53 7.39 -5.08
N TYR A 7 10.10 6.77 -4.01
CA TYR A 7 10.72 5.57 -3.51
C TYR A 7 10.00 4.33 -3.99
N ILE A 8 8.70 4.41 -4.20
CA ILE A 8 7.86 3.27 -4.54
C ILE A 8 7.67 3.23 -6.03
N ALA A 9 8.09 2.13 -6.66
CA ALA A 9 7.91 1.96 -8.09
C ALA A 9 6.53 1.39 -8.41
N ALA A 10 6.04 0.47 -7.57
CA ALA A 10 4.76 -0.16 -7.82
C ALA A 10 4.24 -0.82 -6.54
N VAL A 11 2.93 -1.00 -6.47
CA VAL A 11 2.30 -1.77 -5.39
C VAL A 11 1.39 -2.80 -6.02
N THR A 12 1.31 -3.97 -5.42
CA THR A 12 0.48 -5.06 -5.90
C THR A 12 -0.25 -5.67 -4.72
N PRO A 13 -1.58 -5.57 -4.68
CA PRO A 13 -2.33 -6.24 -3.63
C PRO A 13 -2.37 -7.74 -3.90
N LEU A 14 -1.98 -8.52 -2.91
CA LEU A 14 -1.93 -9.97 -3.02
C LEU A 14 -3.01 -10.59 -2.14
N ALA A 15 -3.11 -11.92 -2.20
CA ALA A 15 -4.06 -12.64 -1.37
C ALA A 15 -3.73 -12.45 0.10
N ASP A 16 -4.72 -12.66 0.97
CA ASP A 16 -4.58 -12.59 2.43
C ASP A 16 -4.15 -11.20 2.91
N HIS A 17 -4.51 -10.17 2.16
CA HIS A 17 -4.19 -8.78 2.51
C HIS A 17 -2.69 -8.56 2.69
N ILE A 18 -1.90 -9.23 1.89
CA ILE A 18 -0.47 -8.96 1.80
C ILE A 18 -0.28 -7.92 0.68
N LEU A 19 0.39 -6.85 0.99
CA LEU A 19 0.67 -5.82 0.00
C LEU A 19 2.13 -5.92 -0.41
N GLN A 20 2.37 -6.11 -1.70
CA GLN A 20 3.72 -6.15 -2.22
C GLN A 20 4.11 -4.76 -2.67
N VAL A 21 5.17 -4.25 -2.13
CA VAL A 21 5.68 -2.92 -2.48
C VAL A 21 7.02 -3.08 -3.14
N ASP A 22 7.14 -2.61 -4.38
CA ASP A 22 8.40 -2.64 -5.11
C ASP A 22 8.99 -1.24 -5.09
N PHE A 23 10.25 -1.14 -4.71
CA PHE A 23 10.93 0.14 -4.59
C PHE A 23 11.77 0.42 -5.82
N VAL A 24 11.99 1.69 -6.06
CA VAL A 24 12.81 2.12 -7.19
C VAL A 24 14.22 1.55 -7.12
N SER A 25 14.71 1.31 -5.92
CA SER A 25 16.04 0.74 -5.72
C SER A 25 16.16 -0.73 -6.12
N GLY A 26 15.04 -1.37 -6.43
CA GLY A 26 15.03 -2.80 -6.73
C GLY A 26 14.65 -3.65 -5.55
N SER A 27 14.46 -3.06 -4.38
CA SER A 27 14.03 -3.78 -3.19
C SER A 27 12.54 -4.07 -3.26
N ARG A 28 12.12 -5.09 -2.52
CA ARG A 28 10.71 -5.47 -2.43
C ARG A 28 10.35 -5.72 -0.98
N LEU A 29 9.18 -5.25 -0.59
CA LEU A 29 8.65 -5.46 0.75
C LEU A 29 7.29 -6.13 0.64
N LEU A 30 7.05 -7.15 1.47
CA LEU A 30 5.74 -7.76 1.60
C LEU A 30 5.19 -7.32 2.95
N LEU A 31 4.12 -6.57 2.92
CA LEU A 31 3.53 -6.00 4.12
C LEU A 31 2.22 -6.69 4.43
N ASP A 32 2.15 -7.34 5.58
CA ASP A 32 0.94 -8.00 6.01
C ASP A 32 0.02 -6.97 6.65
N MET A 33 -1.10 -6.69 6.00
CA MET A 33 -2.03 -5.68 6.49
C MET A 33 -3.10 -6.25 7.43
N LYS A 34 -3.13 -7.57 7.63
CA LYS A 34 -4.16 -8.17 8.47
C LYS A 34 -4.24 -7.57 9.87
N PRO A 35 -3.12 -7.33 10.56
CA PRO A 35 -3.19 -6.74 11.90
C PRO A 35 -3.79 -5.34 11.93
N TYR A 36 -3.80 -4.67 10.80
CA TYR A 36 -4.29 -3.28 10.75
C TYR A 36 -5.76 -3.18 10.36
N LEU A 37 -6.38 -4.27 9.94
CA LEU A 37 -7.75 -4.23 9.46
C LEU A 37 -8.76 -3.93 10.56
N ASP A 38 -8.37 -4.13 11.82
CA ASP A 38 -9.23 -3.79 12.94
C ASP A 38 -9.31 -2.29 13.18
N LYS A 39 -8.38 -1.53 12.63
CA LYS A 39 -8.37 -0.10 12.81
C LYS A 39 -9.46 0.53 11.95
N LEU A 40 -10.16 1.48 12.52
CA LEU A 40 -11.30 2.08 11.85
C LEU A 40 -10.92 2.65 10.48
N ARG A 41 -9.76 3.29 10.40
CA ARG A 41 -9.37 3.93 9.14
C ARG A 41 -9.02 2.93 8.05
N PHE A 42 -8.69 1.68 8.42
CA PHE A 42 -8.32 0.67 7.43
C PHE A 42 -9.41 -0.37 7.19
N ARG A 43 -10.54 -0.24 7.86
CA ARG A 43 -11.63 -1.20 7.66
C ARG A 43 -12.09 -1.33 6.22
N PRO A 44 -12.14 -0.24 5.44
CA PRO A 44 -12.53 -0.38 4.03
C PRO A 44 -11.67 -1.36 3.24
N LEU A 45 -10.47 -1.66 3.70
CA LEU A 45 -9.60 -2.60 3.00
C LEU A 45 -10.09 -4.03 3.08
N THR A 46 -11.07 -4.31 3.94
CA THR A 46 -11.69 -5.64 3.97
C THR A 46 -12.56 -5.89 2.74
N ASP A 47 -12.93 -4.83 2.03
CA ASP A 47 -13.70 -4.95 0.79
C ASP A 47 -12.71 -5.26 -0.34
N PRO A 48 -12.88 -6.39 -1.05
CA PRO A 48 -11.94 -6.75 -2.12
C PRO A 48 -11.80 -5.69 -3.19
N ALA A 49 -12.88 -4.96 -3.50
CA ALA A 49 -12.81 -3.92 -4.51
C ALA A 49 -11.91 -2.79 -4.06
N VAL A 50 -11.97 -2.43 -2.78
CA VAL A 50 -11.10 -1.38 -2.23
C VAL A 50 -9.66 -1.89 -2.17
N TRP A 51 -9.47 -3.12 -1.70
CA TRP A 51 -8.13 -3.69 -1.59
C TRP A 51 -7.43 -3.72 -2.95
N ASN A 52 -8.16 -4.11 -3.98
CA ASN A 52 -7.58 -4.25 -5.31
C ASN A 52 -7.40 -2.91 -6.02
N SER A 53 -7.85 -1.83 -5.41
CA SER A 53 -7.70 -0.50 -6.00
C SER A 53 -6.35 0.15 -5.65
N ALA A 54 -5.44 -0.58 -5.02
CA ALA A 54 -4.16 -0.04 -4.57
C ALA A 54 -3.40 0.65 -5.69
N VAL A 55 -2.98 1.87 -5.44
CA VAL A 55 -2.16 2.64 -6.38
C VAL A 55 -1.11 3.39 -5.58
N THR A 56 -0.07 3.85 -6.25
CA THR A 56 0.94 4.65 -5.59
C THR A 56 1.31 5.83 -6.45
N ASN A 57 1.65 6.93 -5.82
CA ASN A 57 2.22 8.08 -6.51
C ASN A 57 3.74 8.11 -6.37
N GLY A 58 4.33 7.04 -5.80
CA GLY A 58 5.76 6.95 -5.59
C GLY A 58 6.20 7.25 -4.18
N ILE A 59 5.35 7.84 -3.35
CA ILE A 59 5.67 8.22 -1.99
C ILE A 59 4.83 7.46 -0.99
N PHE A 60 3.55 7.28 -1.28
CA PHE A 60 2.67 6.51 -0.41
C PHE A 60 1.66 5.73 -1.24
N VAL A 61 0.91 4.88 -0.58
CA VAL A 61 -0.04 3.98 -1.22
C VAL A 61 -1.45 4.45 -0.91
N ARG A 62 -2.34 4.38 -1.89
CA ARG A 62 -3.74 4.77 -1.71
C ARG A 62 -4.65 3.64 -2.15
N PHE A 63 -5.73 3.41 -1.38
CA PHE A 63 -6.78 2.45 -1.72
C PHE A 63 -8.08 3.25 -1.72
N ASN A 64 -8.53 3.73 -2.87
CA ASN A 64 -9.70 4.61 -2.94
C ASN A 64 -9.52 5.79 -1.98
N ASN A 65 -10.29 5.82 -0.88
CA ASN A 65 -10.22 6.89 0.08
C ASN A 65 -9.28 6.63 1.24
N VAL A 66 -8.65 5.47 1.28
CA VAL A 66 -7.75 5.11 2.37
C VAL A 66 -6.32 5.33 1.91
N GLU A 67 -5.59 6.16 2.63
CA GLU A 67 -4.22 6.48 2.29
C GLU A 67 -3.30 5.90 3.33
N LEU A 68 -2.32 5.13 2.87
CA LEU A 68 -1.31 4.54 3.74
C LEU A 68 -0.04 5.34 3.58
N SER A 69 0.31 6.10 4.61
CA SER A 69 1.53 6.89 4.58
C SER A 69 2.22 6.74 5.92
N HIS A 70 3.46 7.08 5.95
CA HIS A 70 4.18 7.00 7.21
C HIS A 70 4.91 8.29 7.54
#